data_1f210bc983c0b5370d73f7a39f5a8462
#
_entry.id   1f210bc983c0b5370d73f7a39f5a8462
#
_cell.length_a   1.000
_cell.length_b   1.000
_cell.length_c   1.000
_cell.angle_alpha   90.00
_cell.angle_beta   90.00
_cell.angle_gamma   90.00
#
_symmetry.space_group_name_H-M   'P 1'
#
loop_
_entity.id
_entity.type
_entity.pdbx_description
1 polymer ?
#
loop_
_entity_poly.entity_id
_entity_poly.type
_entity_poly.pdbx_seq_one_letter_code
_entity_poly.pdbx_strand_id
1 'polypeptide(L)'
;RANRKKACLKWIRRYLEVQDEEHLNRETIIVLDAYSSGVLGVDSEGIISKQMDKWLAHLEEKAGFTERQIKQWSDAINLKRRPVDTSSYTYLKNYSPTWGQMQEALDDAALHSEMLAYFDSIFGKDVKSTAIKEQLDEILNNLVNDYDEEEAPLRKQERVEQLTLDCDGDLERVRKKMQIEQTAFEQSKNFTQLLTDAAMKPESSHVAVSTQKFALALSKEWILSAYNDIVAKNRMNVPNEIELNLFHFSAATVDGQNEDEVLDRFNSELDFERAKALSRNNLSSYDRASLYGGIAIFFIGIFMLAGGKNAITLGLIAAIAGIILMVNFFAKERKVEEKKKCVEGQYIDRRTKGCQIIRAV
;
A
#
# COMPACT_ATOMS: atom_id res chain seq x y z
N ARG A 1 -39.81 37.70 -10.29
CA ARG A 1 -38.78 36.64 -10.24
C ARG A 1 -37.98 36.49 -11.54
N ALA A 2 -38.61 36.48 -12.72
CA ALA A 2 -37.92 36.34 -14.02
C ALA A 2 -36.94 37.51 -14.30
N ASN A 3 -37.32 38.74 -13.97
CA ASN A 3 -36.47 39.92 -14.15
C ASN A 3 -35.24 39.94 -13.21
N ARG A 4 -35.37 39.38 -11.99
CA ARG A 4 -34.23 39.23 -11.07
C ARG A 4 -33.24 38.21 -11.57
N LYS A 5 -33.68 37.09 -12.13
CA LYS A 5 -32.80 36.09 -12.73
C LYS A 5 -31.99 36.63 -13.90
N LYS A 6 -32.63 37.40 -14.80
CA LYS A 6 -31.92 38.07 -15.91
C LYS A 6 -30.90 39.10 -15.43
N ALA A 7 -31.22 39.85 -14.39
CA ALA A 7 -30.28 40.80 -13.79
C ALA A 7 -29.10 40.06 -13.15
N CYS A 8 -29.35 38.97 -12.41
CA CYS A 8 -28.34 38.12 -11.80
C CYS A 8 -27.37 37.57 -12.85
N LEU A 9 -27.86 36.96 -13.93
CA LEU A 9 -27.02 36.44 -15.02
C LEU A 9 -26.15 37.53 -15.66
N LYS A 10 -26.65 38.76 -15.77
CA LYS A 10 -25.87 39.89 -16.28
C LYS A 10 -24.71 40.27 -15.36
N TRP A 11 -24.91 40.21 -14.03
CA TRP A 11 -23.83 40.45 -13.05
C TRP A 11 -22.82 39.30 -13.02
N ILE A 12 -23.30 38.07 -13.02
CA ILE A 12 -22.43 36.88 -13.09
C ILE A 12 -21.56 36.92 -14.35
N ARG A 13 -22.15 37.31 -15.51
CA ARG A 13 -21.35 37.49 -16.73
C ARG A 13 -20.20 38.47 -16.52
N ARG A 14 -20.49 39.66 -16.00
CA ARG A 14 -19.47 40.69 -15.75
C ARG A 14 -18.42 40.21 -14.75
N TYR A 15 -18.85 39.50 -13.71
CA TYR A 15 -17.96 38.91 -12.73
C TYR A 15 -17.01 37.89 -13.38
N LEU A 16 -17.52 36.94 -14.15
CA LEU A 16 -16.74 35.92 -14.81
C LEU A 16 -15.81 36.47 -15.90
N GLU A 17 -16.23 37.53 -16.62
CA GLU A 17 -15.42 38.16 -17.66
C GLU A 17 -14.14 38.84 -17.14
N VAL A 18 -14.12 39.25 -15.87
CA VAL A 18 -12.94 39.87 -15.24
C VAL A 18 -12.08 38.87 -14.44
N GLN A 19 -12.51 37.63 -14.31
CA GLN A 19 -11.72 36.61 -13.61
C GLN A 19 -10.58 36.10 -14.49
N ASP A 20 -9.42 35.89 -13.87
CA ASP A 20 -8.26 35.22 -14.46
C ASP A 20 -8.38 33.70 -14.20
N GLU A 21 -8.47 32.90 -15.24
CA GLU A 21 -8.60 31.45 -15.16
C GLU A 21 -7.42 30.73 -14.49
N GLU A 22 -6.30 31.41 -14.31
CA GLU A 22 -5.17 30.88 -13.53
C GLU A 22 -5.28 31.18 -12.04
N HIS A 23 -6.08 32.18 -11.67
CA HIS A 23 -6.17 32.70 -10.31
C HIS A 23 -7.63 32.87 -9.87
N LEU A 24 -8.42 31.80 -10.00
CA LEU A 24 -9.83 31.79 -9.58
C LEU A 24 -9.96 31.65 -8.07
N ASN A 25 -10.94 32.34 -7.51
CA ASN A 25 -11.26 32.32 -6.09
C ASN A 25 -12.44 31.36 -5.78
N ARG A 26 -12.73 31.21 -4.48
CA ARG A 26 -13.84 30.37 -4.01
C ARG A 26 -15.22 30.81 -4.53
N GLU A 27 -15.42 32.10 -4.74
CA GLU A 27 -16.69 32.66 -5.23
C GLU A 27 -17.00 32.14 -6.63
N THR A 28 -15.98 31.94 -7.47
CA THR A 28 -16.13 31.31 -8.77
C THR A 28 -16.64 29.86 -8.64
N ILE A 29 -16.16 29.10 -7.66
CA ILE A 29 -16.65 27.73 -7.40
C ILE A 29 -18.15 27.77 -7.08
N ILE A 30 -18.59 28.72 -6.28
CA ILE A 30 -19.99 28.81 -5.86
C ILE A 30 -20.89 29.23 -7.04
N VAL A 31 -20.39 30.08 -7.93
CA VAL A 31 -21.10 30.40 -9.19
C VAL A 31 -21.21 29.15 -10.06
N LEU A 32 -20.16 28.35 -10.17
CA LEU A 32 -20.18 27.08 -10.92
C LEU A 32 -21.11 26.04 -10.25
N ASP A 33 -21.16 26.02 -8.93
CA ASP A 33 -22.03 25.15 -8.16
C ASP A 33 -23.52 25.53 -8.40
N ALA A 34 -23.83 26.81 -8.38
CA ALA A 34 -25.16 27.33 -8.69
C ALA A 34 -25.57 27.07 -10.15
N TYR A 35 -24.61 27.12 -11.07
CA TYR A 35 -24.82 26.78 -12.47
C TYR A 35 -25.14 25.30 -12.67
N SER A 36 -24.27 24.44 -12.18
CA SER A 36 -24.38 22.98 -12.35
C SER A 36 -25.60 22.38 -11.66
N SER A 37 -26.07 22.99 -10.57
CA SER A 37 -27.31 22.61 -9.87
C SER A 37 -28.57 23.17 -10.47
N GLY A 38 -28.48 24.01 -11.52
CA GLY A 38 -29.62 24.63 -12.19
C GLY A 38 -30.30 25.74 -11.38
N VAL A 39 -29.71 26.19 -10.27
CA VAL A 39 -30.27 27.29 -9.44
C VAL A 39 -30.37 28.59 -10.21
N LEU A 40 -29.39 28.87 -11.08
CA LEU A 40 -29.38 30.03 -11.96
C LEU A 40 -30.43 29.95 -13.09
N GLY A 41 -31.06 28.81 -13.28
CA GLY A 41 -31.96 28.51 -14.37
C GLY A 41 -31.24 28.05 -15.64
N VAL A 42 -31.97 28.02 -16.75
CA VAL A 42 -31.41 27.64 -18.05
C VAL A 42 -30.49 28.73 -18.57
N ASP A 43 -29.24 28.39 -18.86
CA ASP A 43 -28.26 29.25 -19.51
C ASP A 43 -28.55 29.33 -21.03
N SER A 44 -29.69 29.89 -21.39
CA SER A 44 -30.17 29.96 -22.78
C SER A 44 -29.26 30.79 -23.70
N GLU A 45 -28.46 31.68 -23.13
CA GLU A 45 -27.51 32.51 -23.87
C GLU A 45 -26.09 31.93 -23.87
N GLY A 46 -25.88 30.88 -23.11
CA GLY A 46 -24.57 30.25 -22.94
C GLY A 46 -23.54 31.17 -22.28
N ILE A 47 -23.96 31.98 -21.32
CA ILE A 47 -23.11 32.99 -20.68
C ILE A 47 -21.99 32.34 -19.90
N ILE A 48 -22.31 31.33 -19.07
CA ILE A 48 -21.37 30.64 -18.19
C ILE A 48 -20.60 29.60 -18.99
N SER A 49 -21.29 28.79 -19.81
CA SER A 49 -20.66 27.75 -20.64
C SER A 49 -19.62 28.35 -21.60
N LYS A 50 -19.97 29.43 -22.32
CA LYS A 50 -19.03 30.11 -23.22
C LYS A 50 -17.80 30.69 -22.48
N GLN A 51 -17.97 31.15 -21.24
CA GLN A 51 -16.84 31.65 -20.47
C GLN A 51 -15.92 30.53 -20.03
N MET A 52 -16.47 29.40 -19.60
CA MET A 52 -15.67 28.19 -19.28
C MET A 52 -14.93 27.65 -20.51
N ASP A 53 -15.61 27.64 -21.68
CA ASP A 53 -14.99 27.24 -22.94
C ASP A 53 -13.80 28.16 -23.32
N LYS A 54 -13.95 29.48 -23.10
CA LYS A 54 -12.84 30.42 -23.28
C LYS A 54 -11.67 30.17 -22.34
N TRP A 55 -11.95 29.93 -21.05
CA TRP A 55 -10.91 29.64 -20.08
C TRP A 55 -10.17 28.34 -20.44
N LEU A 56 -10.90 27.30 -20.83
CA LEU A 56 -10.30 26.06 -21.28
C LEU A 56 -9.42 26.25 -22.53
N ALA A 57 -9.97 26.93 -23.56
CA ALA A 57 -9.24 27.18 -24.80
C ALA A 57 -7.93 27.96 -24.55
N HIS A 58 -7.98 28.98 -23.68
CA HIS A 58 -6.80 29.75 -23.33
C HIS A 58 -5.76 28.92 -22.51
N LEU A 59 -6.23 28.05 -21.62
CA LEU A 59 -5.35 27.14 -20.88
C LEU A 59 -4.76 26.06 -21.80
N GLU A 60 -5.52 25.55 -22.78
CA GLU A 60 -5.08 24.55 -23.75
C GLU A 60 -4.02 25.08 -24.72
N GLU A 61 -3.98 26.38 -25.02
CA GLU A 61 -2.91 27.00 -25.81
C GLU A 61 -1.54 26.92 -25.13
N LYS A 62 -1.48 26.68 -23.82
CA LYS A 62 -0.24 26.64 -23.06
C LYS A 62 0.52 25.33 -23.29
N ALA A 63 1.80 25.44 -23.59
CA ALA A 63 2.65 24.29 -23.82
C ALA A 63 2.61 23.28 -22.65
N GLY A 64 2.41 22.00 -22.96
CA GLY A 64 2.36 20.91 -21.97
C GLY A 64 1.12 20.94 -21.08
N PHE A 65 0.03 21.58 -21.53
CA PHE A 65 -1.23 21.64 -20.75
C PHE A 65 -1.80 20.23 -20.53
N THR A 66 -1.94 19.45 -21.58
CA THR A 66 -2.53 18.10 -21.51
C THR A 66 -1.75 17.20 -20.56
N GLU A 67 -0.44 17.21 -20.62
CA GLU A 67 0.42 16.42 -19.74
C GLU A 67 0.28 16.85 -18.28
N ARG A 68 0.17 18.15 -18.03
CA ARG A 68 -0.10 18.65 -16.68
C ARG A 68 -1.47 18.22 -16.16
N GLN A 69 -2.49 18.20 -17.02
CA GLN A 69 -3.82 17.72 -16.63
C GLN A 69 -3.82 16.22 -16.33
N ILE A 70 -3.23 15.41 -17.17
CA ILE A 70 -3.09 13.97 -16.95
C ILE A 70 -2.36 13.71 -15.63
N LYS A 71 -1.24 14.41 -15.39
CA LYS A 71 -0.51 14.29 -14.12
C LYS A 71 -1.36 14.71 -12.92
N GLN A 72 -2.05 15.83 -13.00
CA GLN A 72 -2.91 16.35 -11.93
C GLN A 72 -4.02 15.35 -11.56
N TRP A 73 -4.66 14.73 -12.56
CA TRP A 73 -5.66 13.71 -12.34
C TRP A 73 -5.06 12.40 -11.82
N SER A 74 -3.89 12.01 -12.32
CA SER A 74 -3.15 10.84 -11.79
C SER A 74 -2.81 11.03 -10.32
N ASP A 75 -2.32 12.19 -9.93
CA ASP A 75 -1.99 12.51 -8.54
C ASP A 75 -3.25 12.47 -7.66
N ALA A 76 -4.37 13.05 -8.15
CA ALA A 76 -5.65 13.06 -7.43
C ALA A 76 -6.25 11.66 -7.26
N ILE A 77 -6.15 10.79 -8.27
CA ILE A 77 -6.59 9.40 -8.21
C ILE A 77 -5.72 8.62 -7.22
N ASN A 78 -4.39 8.77 -7.28
CA ASN A 78 -3.46 8.08 -6.39
C ASN A 78 -3.63 8.47 -4.92
N LEU A 79 -4.14 9.66 -4.61
CA LEU A 79 -4.50 10.06 -3.24
C LEU A 79 -5.63 9.22 -2.63
N LYS A 80 -6.41 8.51 -3.46
CA LYS A 80 -7.46 7.57 -2.99
C LYS A 80 -6.91 6.19 -2.68
N ARG A 81 -5.65 5.90 -3.03
CA ARG A 81 -5.00 4.62 -2.77
C ARG A 81 -4.92 4.37 -1.27
N ARG A 82 -5.37 3.19 -0.86
CA ARG A 82 -5.30 2.72 0.53
C ARG A 82 -4.55 1.40 0.60
N PRO A 83 -3.74 1.20 1.63
CA PRO A 83 -3.06 -0.08 1.82
C PRO A 83 -4.09 -1.18 2.08
N VAL A 84 -3.92 -2.31 1.41
CA VAL A 84 -4.75 -3.51 1.61
C VAL A 84 -4.33 -4.20 2.90
N ASP A 85 -5.31 -4.77 3.63
CA ASP A 85 -5.00 -5.64 4.76
C ASP A 85 -4.36 -6.94 4.26
N THR A 86 -3.09 -7.10 4.58
CA THR A 86 -2.27 -8.25 4.21
C THR A 86 -1.98 -9.19 5.37
N SER A 87 -2.77 -9.13 6.45
CA SER A 87 -2.60 -9.96 7.65
C SER A 87 -2.72 -11.46 7.37
N SER A 88 -3.49 -11.85 6.35
CA SER A 88 -3.65 -13.24 5.89
C SER A 88 -2.42 -13.79 5.16
N TYR A 89 -1.55 -12.95 4.61
CA TYR A 89 -0.38 -13.35 3.80
C TYR A 89 0.92 -13.42 4.60
N THR A 90 0.86 -13.87 5.86
CA THR A 90 2.01 -13.86 6.79
C THR A 90 3.22 -14.64 6.26
N TYR A 91 2.97 -15.79 5.61
CA TYR A 91 4.05 -16.61 5.07
C TYR A 91 4.71 -15.98 3.85
N LEU A 92 3.94 -15.47 2.90
CA LEU A 92 4.46 -14.71 1.74
C LEU A 92 5.31 -13.53 2.19
N LYS A 93 4.83 -12.77 3.16
CA LYS A 93 5.56 -11.62 3.72
C LYS A 93 6.93 -12.00 4.29
N ASN A 94 7.03 -13.17 4.94
CA ASN A 94 8.25 -13.58 5.62
C ASN A 94 9.24 -14.35 4.73
N TYR A 95 8.76 -15.02 3.69
CA TYR A 95 9.55 -15.94 2.89
C TYR A 95 9.64 -15.60 1.40
N SER A 96 8.89 -14.61 0.92
CA SER A 96 8.95 -14.18 -0.48
C SER A 96 9.75 -12.88 -0.64
N PRO A 97 10.85 -12.88 -1.38
CA PRO A 97 11.58 -11.66 -1.72
C PRO A 97 10.80 -10.74 -2.65
N THR A 98 9.82 -11.27 -3.40
CA THR A 98 8.92 -10.50 -4.28
C THR A 98 7.72 -9.91 -3.55
N TRP A 99 7.60 -10.09 -2.22
CA TRP A 99 6.46 -9.62 -1.44
C TRP A 99 6.17 -8.13 -1.61
N GLY A 100 7.20 -7.28 -1.65
CA GLY A 100 7.02 -5.84 -1.82
C GLY A 100 6.26 -5.49 -3.11
N GLN A 101 6.62 -6.13 -4.23
CA GLN A 101 5.95 -5.94 -5.51
C GLN A 101 4.52 -6.50 -5.49
N MET A 102 4.31 -7.64 -4.83
CA MET A 102 2.97 -8.22 -4.67
C MET A 102 2.06 -7.31 -3.84
N GLN A 103 2.56 -6.74 -2.76
CA GLN A 103 1.79 -5.81 -1.94
C GLN A 103 1.42 -4.56 -2.74
N GLU A 104 2.34 -3.99 -3.51
CA GLU A 104 2.04 -2.87 -4.41
C GLU A 104 0.97 -3.25 -5.44
N ALA A 105 1.05 -4.44 -6.03
CA ALA A 105 0.06 -4.92 -6.98
C ALA A 105 -1.33 -5.12 -6.35
N LEU A 106 -1.40 -5.57 -5.09
CA LEU A 106 -2.65 -5.67 -4.33
C LEU A 106 -3.25 -4.29 -4.04
N ASP A 107 -2.43 -3.33 -3.61
CA ASP A 107 -2.84 -1.96 -3.37
C ASP A 107 -3.33 -1.28 -4.67
N ASP A 108 -2.68 -1.57 -5.79
CA ASP A 108 -3.07 -1.10 -7.12
C ASP A 108 -4.40 -1.71 -7.59
N ALA A 109 -4.60 -2.99 -7.34
CA ALA A 109 -5.87 -3.66 -7.65
C ALA A 109 -7.03 -3.11 -6.80
N ALA A 110 -6.77 -2.82 -5.52
CA ALA A 110 -7.75 -2.22 -4.62
C ALA A 110 -8.13 -0.80 -5.06
N LEU A 111 -7.18 0.01 -5.55
CA LEU A 111 -7.45 1.34 -6.08
C LEU A 111 -8.51 1.32 -7.19
N HIS A 112 -8.47 0.31 -8.06
CA HIS A 112 -9.49 0.12 -9.11
C HIS A 112 -10.90 0.01 -8.53
N SER A 113 -11.09 -0.87 -7.55
CA SER A 113 -12.39 -1.07 -6.91
C SER A 113 -12.85 0.16 -6.16
N GLU A 114 -11.94 0.85 -5.48
CA GLU A 114 -12.24 2.09 -4.76
C GLU A 114 -12.65 3.22 -5.70
N MET A 115 -11.99 3.36 -6.85
CA MET A 115 -12.35 4.39 -7.83
C MET A 115 -13.70 4.14 -8.47
N LEU A 116 -14.03 2.90 -8.81
CA LEU A 116 -15.36 2.54 -9.30
C LEU A 116 -16.44 2.85 -8.25
N ALA A 117 -16.24 2.40 -7.01
CA ALA A 117 -17.17 2.69 -5.91
C ALA A 117 -17.32 4.18 -5.65
N TYR A 118 -16.23 4.95 -5.76
CA TYR A 118 -16.25 6.40 -5.60
C TYR A 118 -17.11 7.07 -6.68
N PHE A 119 -16.90 6.77 -7.95
CA PHE A 119 -17.70 7.34 -9.03
C PHE A 119 -19.17 6.90 -8.93
N ASP A 120 -19.44 5.63 -8.65
CA ASP A 120 -20.81 5.15 -8.44
C ASP A 120 -21.50 5.90 -7.30
N SER A 121 -20.78 6.19 -6.22
CA SER A 121 -21.29 6.96 -5.09
C SER A 121 -21.68 8.39 -5.47
N ILE A 122 -20.97 9.01 -6.43
CA ILE A 122 -21.30 10.36 -6.92
C ILE A 122 -22.51 10.30 -7.85
N PHE A 123 -22.52 9.37 -8.80
CA PHE A 123 -23.60 9.28 -9.78
C PHE A 123 -24.90 8.74 -9.19
N GLY A 124 -24.84 7.91 -8.16
CA GLY A 124 -26.01 7.40 -7.44
C GLY A 124 -26.68 8.38 -6.46
N LYS A 125 -26.05 9.51 -6.16
CA LYS A 125 -26.64 10.53 -5.26
C LYS A 125 -27.61 11.47 -5.99
N ASP A 126 -28.71 11.78 -5.32
CA ASP A 126 -29.64 12.82 -5.79
C ASP A 126 -29.08 14.23 -5.54
N VAL A 127 -29.35 15.14 -6.48
CA VAL A 127 -28.93 16.54 -6.39
C VAL A 127 -29.92 17.33 -5.52
N LYS A 128 -29.48 17.78 -4.33
CA LYS A 128 -30.27 18.65 -3.45
C LYS A 128 -29.93 20.11 -3.75
N SER A 129 -30.89 20.83 -4.34
CA SER A 129 -30.73 22.24 -4.80
C SER A 129 -30.94 23.29 -3.71
N THR A 130 -31.48 22.94 -2.54
CA THR A 130 -31.94 23.92 -1.52
C THR A 130 -30.79 24.64 -0.83
N ALA A 131 -29.79 23.88 -0.38
CA ALA A 131 -28.61 24.44 0.32
C ALA A 131 -27.76 25.35 -0.58
N ILE A 132 -27.67 25.03 -1.87
CA ILE A 132 -26.92 25.81 -2.86
C ILE A 132 -27.59 27.16 -3.11
N LYS A 133 -28.92 27.19 -3.05
CA LYS A 133 -29.68 28.41 -3.24
C LYS A 133 -29.45 29.41 -2.12
N GLU A 134 -29.35 28.94 -0.87
CA GLU A 134 -29.05 29.78 0.28
C GLU A 134 -27.63 30.37 0.19
N GLN A 135 -26.64 29.55 -0.18
CA GLN A 135 -25.25 29.99 -0.38
C GLN A 135 -25.13 30.99 -1.54
N LEU A 136 -25.87 30.78 -2.63
CA LEU A 136 -25.89 31.73 -3.75
C LEU A 136 -26.54 33.06 -3.38
N ASP A 137 -27.66 33.04 -2.64
CA ASP A 137 -28.32 34.24 -2.17
C ASP A 137 -27.41 35.05 -1.23
N GLU A 138 -26.61 34.37 -0.40
CA GLU A 138 -25.60 35.02 0.45
C GLU A 138 -24.49 35.69 -0.36
N ILE A 139 -23.96 35.02 -1.39
CA ILE A 139 -22.92 35.58 -2.26
C ILE A 139 -23.46 36.75 -3.10
N LEU A 140 -24.66 36.60 -3.65
CA LEU A 140 -25.27 37.68 -4.39
C LEU A 140 -25.54 38.91 -3.51
N ASN A 141 -25.89 38.68 -2.25
CA ASN A 141 -25.98 39.77 -1.27
C ASN A 141 -24.61 40.39 -0.99
N ASN A 142 -23.55 39.56 -0.88
CA ASN A 142 -22.20 40.04 -0.67
C ASN A 142 -21.63 40.81 -1.89
N LEU A 143 -21.95 40.38 -3.12
CA LEU A 143 -21.53 41.04 -4.36
C LEU A 143 -22.34 42.35 -4.64
N VAL A 144 -23.54 42.45 -4.10
CA VAL A 144 -24.41 43.62 -4.31
C VAL A 144 -24.18 44.69 -3.23
N ASN A 145 -23.84 44.28 -2.05
CA ASN A 145 -23.46 45.13 -0.94
C ASN A 145 -21.93 45.10 -0.83
N ASP A 146 -21.22 46.11 -1.37
CA ASP A 146 -19.86 46.41 -0.94
C ASP A 146 -19.95 46.62 0.58
N TYR A 147 -19.41 45.67 1.34
CA TYR A 147 -19.41 45.77 2.80
C TYR A 147 -18.62 47.01 3.20
N ASP A 148 -19.30 47.89 3.91
CA ASP A 148 -18.68 49.03 4.56
C ASP A 148 -17.58 48.53 5.54
N GLU A 149 -16.53 49.32 5.75
CA GLU A 149 -15.43 48.97 6.67
C GLU A 149 -15.92 48.58 8.08
N GLU A 150 -17.12 49.03 8.45
CA GLU A 150 -17.77 48.69 9.73
C GLU A 150 -18.49 47.35 9.73
N GLU A 151 -19.01 46.86 8.59
CA GLU A 151 -19.74 45.58 8.50
C GLU A 151 -18.83 44.35 8.37
N ALA A 152 -17.67 44.47 7.76
CA ALA A 152 -16.73 43.37 7.55
C ALA A 152 -16.29 42.66 8.86
N PRO A 153 -15.95 43.37 9.94
CA PRO A 153 -15.59 42.72 11.21
C PRO A 153 -16.79 42.06 11.90
N LEU A 154 -18.01 42.61 11.77
CA LEU A 154 -19.24 42.06 12.34
C LEU A 154 -19.60 40.72 11.67
N ARG A 155 -19.47 40.64 10.37
CA ARG A 155 -19.69 39.41 9.60
C ARG A 155 -18.67 38.31 9.94
N LYS A 156 -17.41 38.70 10.14
CA LYS A 156 -16.38 37.77 10.60
C LYS A 156 -16.71 37.19 11.98
N GLN A 157 -17.25 38.02 12.87
CA GLN A 157 -17.67 37.61 14.20
C GLN A 157 -18.89 36.68 14.14
N GLU A 158 -19.91 37.01 13.34
CA GLU A 158 -21.09 36.17 13.07
C GLU A 158 -20.66 34.79 12.56
N ARG A 159 -19.70 34.73 11.62
CA ARG A 159 -19.17 33.47 11.11
C ARG A 159 -18.47 32.62 12.16
N VAL A 160 -17.68 33.26 13.05
CA VAL A 160 -17.06 32.58 14.20
C VAL A 160 -18.10 32.00 15.14
N GLU A 161 -19.15 32.76 15.42
CA GLU A 161 -20.24 32.31 16.30
C GLU A 161 -21.01 31.14 15.67
N GLN A 162 -21.27 31.18 14.36
CA GLN A 162 -21.92 30.10 13.63
C GLN A 162 -21.07 28.83 13.62
N LEU A 163 -19.77 28.95 13.35
CA LEU A 163 -18.84 27.82 13.44
C LEU A 163 -18.72 27.28 14.86
N THR A 164 -18.87 28.12 15.87
CA THR A 164 -18.88 27.71 17.27
C THR A 164 -20.10 26.86 17.61
N LEU A 165 -21.28 27.23 17.07
CA LEU A 165 -22.49 26.43 17.18
C LEU A 165 -22.36 25.09 16.43
N ASP A 166 -21.84 25.12 15.20
CA ASP A 166 -21.62 23.93 14.37
C ASP A 166 -20.57 22.95 14.93
N CYS A 167 -19.72 23.41 15.82
CA CYS A 167 -18.68 22.62 16.48
C CYS A 167 -18.99 22.33 17.96
N ASP A 168 -20.23 22.51 18.40
CA ASP A 168 -20.67 22.26 19.78
C ASP A 168 -19.80 22.97 20.84
N GLY A 169 -19.28 24.18 20.52
CA GLY A 169 -18.42 24.97 21.41
C GLY A 169 -16.95 24.57 21.45
N ASP A 170 -16.50 23.62 20.62
CA ASP A 170 -15.08 23.21 20.53
C ASP A 170 -14.26 24.29 19.78
N LEU A 171 -13.64 25.18 20.53
CA LEU A 171 -12.85 26.30 20.01
C LEU A 171 -11.62 25.88 19.19
N GLU A 172 -11.07 24.68 19.41
CA GLU A 172 -9.96 24.16 18.60
C GLU A 172 -10.45 23.75 17.21
N ARG A 173 -11.60 23.10 17.12
CA ARG A 173 -12.24 22.76 15.86
C ARG A 173 -12.68 24.02 15.10
N VAL A 174 -13.20 25.02 15.78
CA VAL A 174 -13.55 26.31 15.20
C VAL A 174 -12.33 26.98 14.59
N ARG A 175 -11.21 27.05 15.34
CA ARG A 175 -9.95 27.64 14.80
C ARG A 175 -9.43 26.89 13.59
N LYS A 176 -9.43 25.54 13.61
CA LYS A 176 -9.01 24.72 12.47
C LYS A 176 -9.92 24.96 11.26
N LYS A 177 -11.25 24.99 11.44
CA LYS A 177 -12.18 25.28 10.35
C LYS A 177 -11.98 26.69 9.81
N MET A 178 -11.85 27.71 10.66
CA MET A 178 -11.54 29.06 10.23
C MET A 178 -10.22 29.17 9.48
N GLN A 179 -9.18 28.51 9.94
CA GLN A 179 -7.87 28.48 9.28
C GLN A 179 -7.97 27.80 7.90
N ILE A 180 -8.72 26.72 7.79
CA ILE A 180 -9.00 26.03 6.52
C ILE A 180 -9.80 26.95 5.58
N GLU A 181 -10.82 27.65 6.08
CA GLU A 181 -11.61 28.60 5.30
C GLU A 181 -10.78 29.79 4.84
N GLN A 182 -9.96 30.39 5.72
CA GLN A 182 -9.04 31.48 5.36
C GLN A 182 -8.00 31.02 4.34
N THR A 183 -7.38 29.86 4.54
CA THR A 183 -6.39 29.34 3.60
C THR A 183 -7.04 29.00 2.25
N ALA A 184 -8.28 28.50 2.24
CA ALA A 184 -9.04 28.24 1.02
C ALA A 184 -9.47 29.54 0.30
N PHE A 185 -9.69 30.63 1.03
CA PHE A 185 -9.97 31.95 0.47
C PHE A 185 -8.75 32.63 -0.13
N GLU A 186 -7.57 32.42 0.49
CA GLU A 186 -6.31 33.06 0.08
C GLU A 186 -5.60 32.31 -1.06
N GLN A 187 -5.90 31.02 -1.27
CA GLN A 187 -5.30 30.24 -2.35
C GLN A 187 -6.14 30.39 -3.63
N SER A 188 -5.65 31.26 -4.51
CA SER A 188 -6.13 31.26 -5.90
C SER A 188 -5.71 29.96 -6.59
N LYS A 189 -6.62 29.33 -7.32
CA LYS A 189 -6.41 28.08 -8.07
C LYS A 189 -6.76 28.32 -9.53
N ASN A 190 -6.06 27.62 -10.42
CA ASN A 190 -6.49 27.65 -11.82
C ASN A 190 -7.79 26.84 -12.01
N PHE A 191 -8.50 27.10 -13.11
CA PHE A 191 -9.80 26.51 -13.38
C PHE A 191 -9.80 24.98 -13.35
N THR A 192 -8.77 24.34 -13.91
CA THR A 192 -8.67 22.88 -13.93
C THR A 192 -8.35 22.30 -12.55
N GLN A 193 -7.62 23.02 -11.72
CA GLN A 193 -7.38 22.64 -10.32
C GLN A 193 -8.69 22.69 -9.51
N LEU A 194 -9.53 23.73 -9.76
CA LEU A 194 -10.86 23.81 -9.14
C LEU A 194 -11.74 22.62 -9.53
N LEU A 195 -11.74 22.25 -10.81
CA LEU A 195 -12.48 21.06 -11.28
C LEU A 195 -11.99 19.78 -10.63
N THR A 196 -10.68 19.58 -10.56
CA THR A 196 -10.11 18.39 -9.93
C THR A 196 -10.42 18.33 -8.43
N ASP A 197 -10.28 19.43 -7.72
CA ASP A 197 -10.61 19.50 -6.29
C ASP A 197 -12.12 19.31 -6.04
N ALA A 198 -12.97 19.92 -6.88
CA ALA A 198 -14.42 19.73 -6.80
C ALA A 198 -14.82 18.27 -6.99
N ALA A 199 -14.18 17.57 -7.95
CA ALA A 199 -14.48 16.17 -8.24
C ALA A 199 -13.92 15.22 -7.19
N MET A 200 -12.67 15.40 -6.74
CA MET A 200 -11.91 14.42 -5.96
C MET A 200 -11.81 14.73 -4.46
N LYS A 201 -12.04 16.01 -4.08
CA LYS A 201 -11.96 16.50 -2.69
C LYS A 201 -13.22 17.29 -2.30
N PRO A 202 -14.42 16.69 -2.38
CA PRO A 202 -15.68 17.41 -2.12
C PRO A 202 -15.77 17.95 -0.69
N GLU A 203 -15.16 17.28 0.28
CA GLU A 203 -15.18 17.70 1.69
C GLU A 203 -14.42 19.01 1.93
N SER A 204 -13.33 19.24 1.20
CA SER A 204 -12.52 20.46 1.32
C SER A 204 -13.01 21.59 0.42
N SER A 205 -13.63 21.25 -0.72
CA SER A 205 -14.16 22.24 -1.66
C SER A 205 -15.60 22.65 -1.36
N HIS A 206 -16.29 21.95 -0.45
CA HIS A 206 -17.68 22.21 -0.05
C HIS A 206 -18.65 22.39 -1.22
N VAL A 207 -18.45 21.60 -2.29
CA VAL A 207 -19.27 21.67 -3.50
C VAL A 207 -20.40 20.65 -3.48
N ALA A 208 -21.48 20.96 -4.20
CA ALA A 208 -22.59 20.03 -4.36
C ALA A 208 -22.25 18.87 -5.31
N VAL A 209 -23.02 17.79 -5.19
CA VAL A 209 -22.88 16.60 -6.05
C VAL A 209 -23.06 16.94 -7.53
N SER A 210 -23.89 17.95 -7.87
CA SER A 210 -24.05 18.44 -9.24
C SER A 210 -22.74 18.97 -9.81
N THR A 211 -21.97 19.72 -9.02
CA THR A 211 -20.67 20.27 -9.43
C THR A 211 -19.61 19.17 -9.53
N GLN A 212 -19.66 18.16 -8.66
CA GLN A 212 -18.81 16.96 -8.82
C GLN A 212 -19.08 16.26 -10.16
N LYS A 213 -20.38 15.99 -10.47
CA LYS A 213 -20.79 15.39 -11.75
C LYS A 213 -20.36 16.23 -12.94
N PHE A 214 -20.55 17.54 -12.84
CA PHE A 214 -20.15 18.50 -13.87
C PHE A 214 -18.63 18.49 -14.08
N ALA A 215 -17.84 18.58 -13.02
CA ALA A 215 -16.38 18.56 -13.08
C ALA A 215 -15.85 17.26 -13.69
N LEU A 216 -16.42 16.11 -13.31
CA LEU A 216 -16.09 14.80 -13.89
C LEU A 216 -16.44 14.73 -15.38
N ALA A 217 -17.59 15.27 -15.78
CA ALA A 217 -18.01 15.27 -17.18
C ALA A 217 -17.09 16.13 -18.04
N LEU A 218 -16.72 17.32 -17.57
CA LEU A 218 -15.86 18.25 -18.28
C LEU A 218 -14.41 17.73 -18.40
N SER A 219 -13.94 17.02 -17.39
CA SER A 219 -12.56 16.50 -17.33
C SER A 219 -12.42 15.05 -17.82
N LYS A 220 -13.47 14.48 -18.41
CA LYS A 220 -13.56 13.05 -18.78
C LYS A 220 -12.34 12.54 -19.54
N GLU A 221 -11.91 13.25 -20.58
CA GLU A 221 -10.79 12.82 -21.43
C GLU A 221 -9.47 12.76 -20.67
N TRP A 222 -9.20 13.74 -19.80
CA TRP A 222 -8.01 13.75 -18.95
C TRP A 222 -8.04 12.66 -17.90
N ILE A 223 -9.21 12.40 -17.30
CA ILE A 223 -9.41 11.32 -16.32
C ILE A 223 -9.14 9.97 -16.97
N LEU A 224 -9.71 9.72 -18.17
CA LEU A 224 -9.51 8.47 -18.90
C LEU A 224 -8.04 8.27 -19.26
N SER A 225 -7.35 9.31 -19.72
CA SER A 225 -5.93 9.23 -20.04
C SER A 225 -5.09 8.95 -18.80
N ALA A 226 -5.32 9.68 -17.71
CA ALA A 226 -4.62 9.49 -16.43
C ALA A 226 -4.84 8.06 -15.87
N TYR A 227 -6.07 7.57 -15.96
CA TYR A 227 -6.41 6.24 -15.48
C TYR A 227 -5.77 5.13 -16.34
N ASN A 228 -5.75 5.29 -17.66
CA ASN A 228 -5.07 4.36 -18.55
C ASN A 228 -3.56 4.30 -18.27
N ASP A 229 -2.94 5.44 -18.01
CA ASP A 229 -1.51 5.51 -17.64
C ASP A 229 -1.24 4.81 -16.30
N ILE A 230 -2.11 5.02 -15.29
CA ILE A 230 -2.03 4.32 -14.01
C ILE A 230 -2.15 2.81 -14.23
N VAL A 231 -3.16 2.36 -14.97
CA VAL A 231 -3.38 0.93 -15.26
C VAL A 231 -2.20 0.31 -16.00
N ALA A 232 -1.66 1.01 -17.00
CA ALA A 232 -0.49 0.54 -17.75
C ALA A 232 0.72 0.38 -16.82
N LYS A 233 0.99 1.38 -15.98
CA LYS A 233 2.08 1.34 -15.00
C LYS A 233 1.90 0.21 -13.99
N ASN A 234 0.69 0.06 -13.45
CA ASN A 234 0.38 -0.95 -12.45
C ASN A 234 0.55 -2.37 -13.00
N ARG A 235 0.15 -2.61 -14.26
CA ARG A 235 0.38 -3.89 -14.95
C ARG A 235 1.85 -4.24 -15.11
N MET A 236 2.72 -3.24 -15.29
CA MET A 236 4.16 -3.46 -15.38
C MET A 236 4.81 -3.80 -14.04
N ASN A 237 4.18 -3.39 -12.93
CA ASN A 237 4.68 -3.63 -11.58
C ASN A 237 4.30 -5.01 -11.02
N VAL A 238 3.34 -5.72 -11.65
CA VAL A 238 2.96 -7.07 -11.22
C VAL A 238 4.14 -8.03 -11.46
N PRO A 239 4.64 -8.74 -10.44
CA PRO A 239 5.71 -9.71 -10.62
C PRO A 239 5.23 -10.87 -11.53
N ASN A 240 6.09 -11.27 -12.47
CA ASN A 240 5.77 -12.40 -13.37
C ASN A 240 5.73 -13.73 -12.62
N GLU A 241 6.54 -13.85 -11.57
CA GLU A 241 6.67 -15.03 -10.73
C GLU A 241 6.75 -14.60 -9.25
N ILE A 242 6.17 -15.42 -8.41
CA ILE A 242 6.27 -15.28 -6.95
C ILE A 242 7.43 -16.16 -6.50
N GLU A 243 8.49 -15.55 -6.01
CA GLU A 243 9.63 -16.27 -5.47
C GLU A 243 9.36 -16.66 -4.01
N LEU A 244 9.80 -17.85 -3.64
CA LEU A 244 9.74 -18.39 -2.28
C LEU A 244 11.13 -18.83 -1.85
N ASN A 245 11.63 -18.29 -0.74
CA ASN A 245 12.93 -18.64 -0.16
C ASN A 245 12.74 -19.27 1.22
N LEU A 246 13.05 -20.56 1.31
CA LEU A 246 12.94 -21.37 2.53
C LEU A 246 14.28 -21.98 2.88
N PHE A 247 14.90 -21.56 3.98
CA PHE A 247 16.22 -22.03 4.40
C PHE A 247 17.28 -21.82 3.30
N HIS A 248 17.66 -22.88 2.58
CA HIS A 248 18.58 -22.82 1.43
C HIS A 248 17.88 -23.18 0.11
N PHE A 249 16.59 -23.47 0.17
CA PHE A 249 15.77 -23.81 -0.99
C PHE A 249 15.10 -22.57 -1.57
N SER A 250 15.11 -22.45 -2.89
CA SER A 250 14.42 -21.40 -3.62
C SER A 250 13.51 -22.00 -4.68
N ALA A 251 12.29 -21.53 -4.76
CA ALA A 251 11.33 -21.91 -5.77
C ALA A 251 10.61 -20.66 -6.29
N ALA A 252 9.99 -20.78 -7.46
CA ALA A 252 9.13 -19.77 -8.05
C ALA A 252 7.81 -20.40 -8.49
N THR A 253 6.74 -19.64 -8.39
CA THR A 253 5.42 -20.01 -8.88
C THR A 253 4.76 -18.82 -9.56
N VAL A 254 3.93 -19.08 -10.56
CA VAL A 254 3.15 -18.05 -11.27
C VAL A 254 1.76 -17.94 -10.63
N ASP A 255 1.14 -19.08 -10.34
CA ASP A 255 -0.27 -19.18 -9.96
C ASP A 255 -0.54 -20.17 -8.80
N GLY A 256 0.52 -20.69 -8.17
CA GLY A 256 0.43 -21.67 -7.08
C GLY A 256 0.07 -23.09 -7.54
N GLN A 257 -0.19 -23.37 -8.84
CA GLN A 257 -0.62 -24.70 -9.29
C GLN A 257 0.51 -25.73 -9.30
N ASN A 258 1.76 -25.32 -9.17
CA ASN A 258 2.93 -26.18 -9.10
C ASN A 258 3.32 -26.60 -7.68
N GLU A 259 2.39 -26.55 -6.71
CA GLU A 259 2.63 -26.89 -5.29
C GLU A 259 3.30 -28.25 -5.14
N ASP A 260 2.77 -29.28 -5.77
CA ASP A 260 3.29 -30.65 -5.66
C ASP A 260 4.74 -30.75 -6.18
N GLU A 261 5.05 -30.09 -7.31
CA GLU A 261 6.41 -30.07 -7.86
C GLU A 261 7.38 -29.35 -6.93
N VAL A 262 6.97 -28.23 -6.35
CA VAL A 262 7.78 -27.47 -5.40
C VAL A 262 8.02 -28.28 -4.12
N LEU A 263 7.01 -28.98 -3.62
CA LEU A 263 7.12 -29.88 -2.46
C LEU A 263 8.09 -31.05 -2.73
N ASP A 264 8.00 -31.67 -3.89
CA ASP A 264 8.87 -32.79 -4.27
C ASP A 264 10.34 -32.33 -4.39
N ARG A 265 10.58 -31.19 -5.02
CA ARG A 265 11.92 -30.59 -5.12
C ARG A 265 12.48 -30.25 -3.75
N PHE A 266 11.67 -29.59 -2.89
CA PHE A 266 12.06 -29.24 -1.52
C PHE A 266 12.43 -30.49 -0.71
N ASN A 267 11.60 -31.52 -0.75
CA ASN A 267 11.86 -32.77 -0.04
C ASN A 267 13.13 -33.46 -0.54
N SER A 268 13.34 -33.49 -1.85
CA SER A 268 14.51 -34.12 -2.49
C SER A 268 15.80 -33.41 -2.09
N GLU A 269 15.79 -32.06 -2.10
CA GLU A 269 16.95 -31.26 -1.70
C GLU A 269 17.25 -31.40 -0.21
N LEU A 270 16.23 -31.42 0.63
CA LEU A 270 16.35 -31.63 2.06
C LEU A 270 16.90 -33.01 2.38
N ASP A 271 16.48 -34.07 1.67
CA ASP A 271 16.99 -35.42 1.85
C ASP A 271 18.45 -35.51 1.41
N PHE A 272 18.84 -34.81 0.34
CA PHE A 272 20.26 -34.75 -0.07
C PHE A 272 21.13 -34.04 1.00
N GLU A 273 20.68 -32.89 1.51
CA GLU A 273 21.39 -32.19 2.60
C GLU A 273 21.49 -33.02 3.85
N ARG A 274 20.41 -33.72 4.24
CA ARG A 274 20.39 -34.66 5.37
C ARG A 274 21.42 -35.76 5.20
N ALA A 275 21.43 -36.41 4.03
CA ALA A 275 22.41 -37.50 3.75
C ALA A 275 23.86 -36.96 3.85
N LYS A 276 24.13 -35.77 3.32
CA LYS A 276 25.42 -35.11 3.41
C LYS A 276 25.82 -34.77 4.85
N ALA A 277 24.87 -34.26 5.64
CA ALA A 277 25.12 -33.92 7.06
C ALA A 277 25.37 -35.18 7.91
N LEU A 278 24.64 -36.28 7.66
CA LEU A 278 24.82 -37.53 8.32
C LEU A 278 26.19 -38.21 7.96
N SER A 279 26.58 -38.09 6.67
CA SER A 279 27.88 -38.65 6.22
C SER A 279 29.08 -37.95 6.88
N ARG A 280 28.98 -36.65 7.15
CA ARG A 280 30.02 -35.87 7.86
C ARG A 280 30.17 -36.26 9.34
N ASN A 281 29.12 -36.82 9.93
CA ASN A 281 29.09 -37.23 11.32
C ASN A 281 29.37 -38.76 11.49
N ASN A 282 30.12 -39.37 10.59
CA ASN A 282 30.52 -40.76 10.71
C ASN A 282 31.81 -40.87 11.54
N LEU A 283 31.96 -42.03 12.19
CA LEU A 283 33.22 -42.41 12.85
C LEU A 283 34.34 -42.46 11.81
N SER A 284 35.50 -41.90 12.17
CA SER A 284 36.70 -41.95 11.34
C SER A 284 37.19 -43.36 11.19
N SER A 285 37.86 -43.68 10.09
CA SER A 285 38.60 -44.95 9.93
C SER A 285 39.61 -45.18 11.04
N TYR A 286 40.21 -44.12 11.56
CA TYR A 286 41.11 -44.16 12.71
C TYR A 286 40.43 -44.61 14.00
N ASP A 287 39.21 -44.15 14.26
CA ASP A 287 38.45 -44.55 15.45
C ASP A 287 38.08 -46.03 15.39
N ARG A 288 37.73 -46.58 14.22
CA ARG A 288 37.51 -48.02 14.03
C ARG A 288 38.77 -48.82 14.20
N ALA A 289 39.90 -48.33 13.68
CA ALA A 289 41.20 -48.96 13.86
C ALA A 289 41.61 -48.98 15.35
N SER A 290 41.27 -47.93 16.11
CA SER A 290 41.56 -47.89 17.57
C SER A 290 40.77 -48.92 18.35
N LEU A 291 39.52 -49.25 17.92
CA LEU A 291 38.77 -50.36 18.53
C LEU A 291 39.45 -51.71 18.30
N TYR A 292 39.77 -52.01 17.03
CA TYR A 292 40.48 -53.30 16.73
C TYR A 292 41.82 -53.38 17.39
N GLY A 293 42.58 -52.26 17.41
CA GLY A 293 43.85 -52.18 18.15
C GLY A 293 43.69 -52.41 19.67
N GLY A 294 42.65 -51.78 20.26
CA GLY A 294 42.31 -51.95 21.68
C GLY A 294 41.95 -53.40 22.02
N ILE A 295 41.15 -54.06 21.18
CA ILE A 295 40.83 -55.50 21.33
C ILE A 295 42.05 -56.33 21.21
N ALA A 296 42.90 -56.10 20.22
CA ALA A 296 44.14 -56.86 20.04
C ALA A 296 45.07 -56.69 21.25
N ILE A 297 45.31 -55.48 21.72
CA ILE A 297 46.15 -55.17 22.89
C ILE A 297 45.57 -55.80 24.16
N PHE A 298 44.27 -55.82 24.34
CA PHE A 298 43.59 -56.46 25.45
C PHE A 298 43.86 -58.01 25.49
N PHE A 299 43.68 -58.67 24.36
CA PHE A 299 43.95 -60.11 24.28
C PHE A 299 45.43 -60.45 24.45
N ILE A 300 46.37 -59.67 23.94
CA ILE A 300 47.79 -59.77 24.15
C ILE A 300 48.09 -59.62 25.66
N GLY A 301 47.49 -58.65 26.33
CA GLY A 301 47.59 -58.44 27.75
C GLY A 301 47.17 -59.67 28.57
N ILE A 302 46.00 -60.24 28.24
CA ILE A 302 45.49 -61.47 28.88
C ILE A 302 46.48 -62.64 28.67
N PHE A 303 47.00 -62.83 27.45
CA PHE A 303 47.96 -63.91 27.15
C PHE A 303 49.26 -63.76 27.95
N MET A 304 49.74 -62.51 28.14
CA MET A 304 50.94 -62.25 28.96
C MET A 304 50.73 -62.54 30.45
N LEU A 305 49.48 -62.50 30.96
CA LEU A 305 49.21 -62.89 32.37
C LEU A 305 49.52 -64.34 32.68
N ALA A 306 49.59 -65.23 31.68
CA ALA A 306 49.98 -66.62 31.82
C ALA A 306 51.50 -66.81 31.89
N GLY A 307 52.33 -65.79 31.80
CA GLY A 307 53.79 -65.81 31.79
C GLY A 307 54.40 -65.63 33.19
N GLY A 308 55.73 -65.54 33.24
CA GLY A 308 56.47 -65.33 34.49
C GLY A 308 56.24 -63.96 35.15
N LYS A 309 56.74 -63.77 36.42
CA LYS A 309 56.44 -62.60 37.28
C LYS A 309 56.56 -61.21 36.59
N ASN A 310 57.51 -61.00 35.71
CA ASN A 310 57.71 -59.73 34.98
C ASN A 310 56.71 -59.57 33.80
N ALA A 311 56.18 -60.64 33.23
CA ALA A 311 55.21 -60.65 32.19
C ALA A 311 53.79 -60.28 32.71
N ILE A 312 53.50 -60.60 33.96
CA ILE A 312 52.22 -60.33 34.61
C ILE A 312 51.99 -58.83 34.72
N THR A 313 52.99 -58.06 35.17
CA THR A 313 52.84 -56.58 35.29
C THR A 313 52.62 -55.87 33.91
N LEU A 314 53.37 -56.27 32.91
CA LEU A 314 53.22 -55.77 31.53
C LEU A 314 51.89 -56.19 30.92
N GLY A 315 51.45 -57.42 31.17
CA GLY A 315 50.15 -57.92 30.71
C GLY A 315 48.97 -57.14 31.30
N LEU A 316 49.05 -56.82 32.60
CA LEU A 316 48.03 -56.04 33.29
C LEU A 316 47.92 -54.57 32.70
N ILE A 317 49.07 -53.92 32.46
CA ILE A 317 49.13 -52.60 31.84
C ILE A 317 48.56 -52.67 30.43
N ALA A 318 48.90 -53.66 29.63
CA ALA A 318 48.38 -53.82 28.29
C ALA A 318 46.85 -54.06 28.29
N ALA A 319 46.33 -54.89 29.17
CA ALA A 319 44.90 -55.13 29.29
C ALA A 319 44.11 -53.86 29.67
N ILE A 320 44.64 -53.10 30.66
CA ILE A 320 44.05 -51.83 31.05
C ILE A 320 44.06 -50.81 29.86
N ALA A 321 45.18 -50.72 29.15
CA ALA A 321 45.31 -49.85 27.99
C ALA A 321 44.29 -50.22 26.87
N GLY A 322 44.11 -51.53 26.61
CA GLY A 322 43.11 -52.04 25.68
C GLY A 322 41.68 -51.67 26.08
N ILE A 323 41.36 -51.81 27.38
CA ILE A 323 40.03 -51.37 27.91
C ILE A 323 39.81 -49.86 27.73
N ILE A 324 40.84 -49.05 28.04
CA ILE A 324 40.75 -47.60 27.89
C ILE A 324 40.45 -47.21 26.41
N LEU A 325 41.11 -47.84 25.45
CA LEU A 325 40.87 -47.62 24.03
C LEU A 325 39.45 -48.01 23.61
N MET A 326 38.94 -49.15 24.10
CA MET A 326 37.56 -49.58 23.85
C MET A 326 36.52 -48.59 24.45
N VAL A 327 36.71 -48.20 25.71
CA VAL A 327 35.85 -47.26 26.41
C VAL A 327 35.81 -45.90 25.65
N ASN A 328 36.95 -45.39 25.22
CA ASN A 328 37.06 -44.19 24.44
C ASN A 328 36.32 -44.31 23.09
N PHE A 329 36.41 -45.45 22.43
CA PHE A 329 35.67 -45.69 21.19
C PHE A 329 34.16 -45.66 21.44
N PHE A 330 33.64 -46.40 22.40
CA PHE A 330 32.20 -46.41 22.72
C PHE A 330 31.69 -45.04 23.19
N ALA A 331 32.52 -44.29 23.91
CA ALA A 331 32.19 -42.91 24.28
C ALA A 331 32.08 -41.98 23.04
N LYS A 332 32.96 -42.13 22.06
CA LYS A 332 32.91 -41.39 20.78
C LYS A 332 31.73 -41.87 19.95
N GLU A 333 31.46 -43.14 19.85
CA GLU A 333 30.34 -43.73 19.12
C GLU A 333 29.00 -43.17 19.63
N ARG A 334 28.80 -43.15 20.95
CA ARG A 334 27.62 -42.52 21.58
C ARG A 334 27.47 -41.04 21.17
N LYS A 335 28.55 -40.28 21.26
CA LYS A 335 28.53 -38.85 20.88
C LYS A 335 28.20 -38.67 19.40
N VAL A 336 28.67 -39.52 18.51
CA VAL A 336 28.35 -39.50 17.09
C VAL A 336 26.89 -39.86 16.87
N GLU A 337 26.37 -40.87 17.58
CA GLU A 337 24.98 -41.27 17.48
C GLU A 337 24.01 -40.20 18.02
N GLU A 338 24.34 -39.56 19.14
CA GLU A 338 23.59 -38.40 19.66
C GLU A 338 23.57 -37.24 18.67
N LYS A 339 24.71 -36.91 18.04
CA LYS A 339 24.78 -35.90 16.99
C LYS A 339 23.92 -36.26 15.79
N LYS A 340 23.94 -37.52 15.34
CA LYS A 340 23.09 -37.99 14.23
C LYS A 340 21.61 -37.85 14.57
N LYS A 341 21.18 -38.24 15.76
CA LYS A 341 19.79 -38.07 16.22
C LYS A 341 19.38 -36.61 16.29
N CYS A 342 20.28 -35.74 16.76
CA CYS A 342 20.02 -34.29 16.78
C CYS A 342 19.85 -33.73 15.35
N VAL A 343 20.74 -34.12 14.42
CA VAL A 343 20.64 -33.73 13.01
C VAL A 343 19.33 -34.23 12.41
N GLU A 344 18.98 -35.49 12.62
CA GLU A 344 17.69 -36.03 12.11
C GLU A 344 16.48 -35.27 12.63
N GLY A 345 16.46 -34.96 13.94
CA GLY A 345 15.40 -34.17 14.54
C GLY A 345 15.25 -32.78 13.88
N GLN A 346 16.39 -32.10 13.61
CA GLN A 346 16.40 -30.82 12.93
C GLN A 346 15.85 -30.89 11.49
N TYR A 347 16.19 -31.94 10.74
CA TYR A 347 15.68 -32.10 9.38
C TYR A 347 14.22 -32.49 9.35
N ILE A 348 13.69 -33.23 10.30
CA ILE A 348 12.25 -33.52 10.44
C ILE A 348 11.47 -32.22 10.72
N ASP A 349 11.98 -31.39 11.66
CA ASP A 349 11.37 -30.11 11.98
C ASP A 349 11.37 -29.15 10.77
N ARG A 350 12.51 -29.04 10.06
CA ARG A 350 12.60 -28.25 8.82
C ARG A 350 11.64 -28.74 7.74
N ARG A 351 11.51 -30.07 7.54
CA ARG A 351 10.58 -30.65 6.58
C ARG A 351 9.14 -30.28 6.92
N THR A 352 8.75 -30.47 8.17
CA THR A 352 7.38 -30.17 8.61
C THR A 352 7.04 -28.69 8.42
N LYS A 353 7.91 -27.80 8.88
CA LYS A 353 7.75 -26.36 8.74
C LYS A 353 7.76 -25.94 7.27
N GLY A 354 8.71 -26.43 6.48
CA GLY A 354 8.82 -26.09 5.07
C GLY A 354 7.58 -26.51 4.27
N CYS A 355 7.09 -27.72 4.46
CA CYS A 355 5.87 -28.19 3.80
C CYS A 355 4.63 -27.39 4.23
N GLN A 356 4.54 -26.98 5.50
CA GLN A 356 3.45 -26.10 5.95
C GLN A 356 3.51 -24.74 5.29
N ILE A 357 4.69 -24.14 5.15
CA ILE A 357 4.88 -22.84 4.51
C ILE A 357 4.55 -22.92 3.02
N ILE A 358 5.05 -23.92 2.29
CA ILE A 358 4.79 -24.11 0.86
C ILE A 358 3.28 -24.24 0.59
N ARG A 359 2.56 -25.00 1.43
CA ARG A 359 1.12 -25.17 1.29
C ARG A 359 0.29 -23.94 1.65
N ALA A 360 0.85 -23.06 2.45
CA ALA A 360 0.17 -21.84 2.89
C ALA A 360 0.44 -20.63 2.00
N VAL A 361 1.39 -20.75 1.11
CA VAL A 361 1.72 -19.77 0.05
C VAL A 361 0.97 -20.06 -1.22
#